data_77691932899eb0b38015cd9059ed8277
#
_entry.id   77691932899eb0b38015cd9059ed8277
#
_cell.length_a   1.000
_cell.length_b   1.000
_cell.length_c   1.000
_cell.angle_alpha   90.00
_cell.angle_beta   90.00
_cell.angle_gamma   90.00
#
_symmetry.space_group_name_H-M   'P 1'
#
loop_
_entity.id
_entity.type
_entity.pdbx_description
1 polymer ?
#
loop_
_entity_poly.entity_id
_entity_poly.type
_entity_poly.pdbx_seq_one_letter_code
_entity_poly.pdbx_strand_id
1 'polypeptide(L)'
;CMRRRCSSPHRQVIESGRRRLPAVSRRKAIARFATGFAVLWLSLTWQISQPRAQIVSSPRELAIIRINVLDLLVHEQSLPLPVKQRRDALWEYYQEFGGELLWLGSRRPNELLARLQNAASDGLDPKDYPSKQLAGLAAAKSTDDKRSLALVELFFSAAFLEYASDIKVGRFLPRKIDPNFFIEGRTIDQTAALKSLAGVDSLDRFFSAWQPSNPRYAALRTALANYLALADKGGWGSVPLGEALKPGVKDPRVPAIRTRLKLTDGVGPSRVESEIYDDALVDAVKRFQARQGLENDGVIGASTVVAMNVPLQERIQSIVMAMERLRWMPEELGKQYVIVNIAGFDLRRMNGGNVEEHMAVVVGKPYTRTPVFSDRIRYVEFNPYWTVPPGIAANEELPKLRKNPASLSAQGFELVRGNQVVDPASIDWSRYAGGNFPFQIRQRPGANNALGHVKLMFPNEHNVYLHDSPAHSLFSRNVRAFSHGCIRLARPLDLAEQVLRAGGVSGWNRDRIDQVVASAKNTVVNLQSPLPVHITYMTAWVDGDFVNFRPDIYGHDAKLLAALDGKSIAW
;
A
#
# COMPACT_ATOMS: atom_id res chain seq x y z
N CYS A 1 -56.49 -20.22 -15.71
CA CYS A 1 -57.57 -20.95 -14.99
C CYS A 1 -57.14 -21.15 -13.55
N MET A 2 -57.95 -20.58 -12.63
CA MET A 2 -58.22 -20.95 -11.23
C MET A 2 -57.03 -21.07 -10.29
N ARG A 3 -56.83 -20.13 -9.36
CA ARG A 3 -57.51 -19.84 -8.08
C ARG A 3 -57.43 -21.00 -7.06
N ARG A 4 -56.76 -20.80 -5.92
CA ARG A 4 -57.25 -20.56 -4.54
C ARG A 4 -56.05 -20.86 -3.59
N ARG A 5 -55.60 -19.95 -2.76
CA ARG A 5 -56.07 -19.43 -1.46
C ARG A 5 -55.80 -20.34 -0.27
N CYS A 6 -55.10 -19.76 0.70
CA CYS A 6 -55.30 -19.74 2.17
C CYS A 6 -54.91 -21.02 2.93
N SER A 7 -54.22 -21.04 4.03
CA SER A 7 -54.31 -20.20 5.25
C SER A 7 -53.30 -20.67 6.30
N SER A 8 -52.71 -19.76 7.08
CA SER A 8 -52.24 -20.01 8.46
C SER A 8 -53.50 -20.15 9.37
N PRO A 9 -53.47 -20.52 10.65
CA PRO A 9 -52.48 -20.26 11.71
C PRO A 9 -52.37 -21.38 12.77
N HIS A 10 -51.50 -21.37 13.73
CA HIS A 10 -51.77 -21.23 15.19
C HIS A 10 -50.53 -21.48 16.06
N ARG A 11 -50.40 -20.55 17.00
CA ARG A 11 -49.62 -20.64 18.24
C ARG A 11 -50.11 -21.82 19.11
N GLN A 12 -49.19 -22.44 19.83
CA GLN A 12 -49.45 -22.80 21.22
C GLN A 12 -48.15 -22.76 22.06
N VAL A 13 -48.23 -21.98 23.08
CA VAL A 13 -47.38 -21.88 24.27
C VAL A 13 -47.84 -22.99 25.20
N ILE A 14 -46.93 -23.72 25.85
CA ILE A 14 -47.17 -24.29 27.19
C ILE A 14 -45.84 -24.33 27.96
N GLU A 15 -45.98 -23.90 29.16
CA GLU A 15 -45.08 -23.66 30.28
C GLU A 15 -44.51 -24.92 30.94
N SER A 16 -43.40 -24.64 31.64
CA SER A 16 -43.06 -25.04 33.02
C SER A 16 -42.73 -26.50 33.36
N GLY A 17 -41.60 -26.63 34.03
CA GLY A 17 -41.22 -27.85 34.77
C GLY A 17 -39.88 -27.71 35.52
N ARG A 18 -39.91 -26.85 36.56
CA ARG A 18 -38.86 -26.90 37.60
C ARG A 18 -38.93 -28.23 38.36
N ARG A 19 -37.81 -28.93 38.56
CA ARG A 19 -37.60 -29.77 39.78
C ARG A 19 -36.19 -29.64 40.30
N ARG A 20 -36.16 -29.38 41.63
CA ARG A 20 -35.02 -29.23 42.52
C ARG A 20 -34.47 -30.59 42.95
N LEU A 21 -33.17 -30.62 43.22
CA LEU A 21 -32.32 -31.26 44.21
C LEU A 21 -32.86 -32.47 45.02
N PRO A 22 -31.96 -33.37 45.53
CA PRO A 22 -31.44 -33.07 46.88
C PRO A 22 -29.93 -33.38 47.09
N ALA A 23 -29.41 -32.71 48.12
CA ALA A 23 -28.12 -32.89 48.75
C ALA A 23 -28.22 -33.94 49.89
N VAL A 24 -27.15 -34.72 50.09
CA VAL A 24 -26.83 -35.43 51.35
C VAL A 24 -25.30 -35.57 51.39
N SER A 25 -24.54 -34.98 52.19
CA SER A 25 -24.15 -34.85 53.58
C SER A 25 -23.39 -36.09 54.16
N ARG A 26 -22.25 -35.74 54.73
CA ARG A 26 -21.56 -36.26 55.93
C ARG A 26 -20.47 -37.31 55.81
N ARG A 27 -19.22 -36.85 56.08
CA ARG A 27 -18.40 -37.02 57.34
C ARG A 27 -17.77 -38.41 57.59
N LYS A 28 -16.44 -38.43 57.74
CA LYS A 28 -15.54 -38.74 58.86
C LYS A 28 -14.18 -39.14 58.28
N ALA A 29 -13.09 -38.48 58.52
CA ALA A 29 -12.18 -38.36 59.66
C ALA A 29 -11.42 -39.65 59.98
N ILE A 30 -10.09 -39.56 60.00
CA ILE A 30 -9.05 -40.12 60.87
C ILE A 30 -7.72 -39.94 60.13
N ALA A 31 -6.82 -39.13 60.44
CA ALA A 31 -5.84 -38.83 61.47
C ALA A 31 -4.54 -39.71 61.42
N ARG A 32 -3.41 -38.88 61.36
CA ARG A 32 -2.03 -39.19 61.81
C ARG A 32 -1.10 -40.00 60.86
N PHE A 33 0.03 -39.40 60.45
CA PHE A 33 1.27 -39.23 61.22
C PHE A 33 2.17 -38.18 60.53
N ALA A 34 2.75 -37.33 61.35
CA ALA A 34 3.74 -36.34 61.03
C ALA A 34 5.14 -36.96 60.86
N THR A 35 5.91 -36.41 59.94
CA THR A 35 7.34 -36.15 60.17
C THR A 35 7.76 -35.03 59.24
N GLY A 36 8.35 -34.00 59.84
CA GLY A 36 8.68 -32.73 59.23
C GLY A 36 9.90 -32.78 58.33
N PHE A 37 9.85 -31.88 57.35
CA PHE A 37 11.02 -31.20 56.82
C PHE A 37 10.59 -29.73 56.55
N ALA A 38 11.02 -28.88 57.45
CA ALA A 38 10.93 -27.45 57.28
C ALA A 38 11.95 -27.02 56.22
N VAL A 39 11.51 -26.80 54.98
CA VAL A 39 12.29 -26.06 54.01
C VAL A 39 11.89 -24.63 54.14
N LEU A 40 12.78 -23.86 54.77
CA LEU A 40 12.74 -22.39 54.80
C LEU A 40 12.83 -21.89 53.34
N TRP A 41 11.70 -21.50 52.74
CA TRP A 41 11.68 -20.64 51.58
C TRP A 41 11.98 -19.21 52.06
N LEU A 42 13.26 -18.82 52.03
CA LEU A 42 13.65 -17.43 52.00
C LEU A 42 13.16 -16.83 50.64
N SER A 43 11.98 -16.29 50.67
CA SER A 43 11.53 -15.37 49.62
C SER A 43 12.38 -14.10 49.71
N LEU A 44 13.53 -14.13 49.03
CA LEU A 44 14.20 -12.89 48.63
C LEU A 44 13.27 -12.22 47.61
N THR A 45 12.36 -11.40 48.08
CA THR A 45 11.74 -10.35 47.28
C THR A 45 12.87 -9.39 46.89
N TRP A 46 13.43 -9.65 45.71
CA TRP A 46 14.13 -8.59 45.01
C TRP A 46 13.08 -7.49 44.69
N GLN A 47 12.93 -6.58 45.63
CA GLN A 47 12.42 -5.27 45.30
C GLN A 47 13.45 -4.67 44.33
N ILE A 48 13.20 -4.87 43.04
CA ILE A 48 13.76 -4.01 42.01
C ILE A 48 13.18 -2.64 42.35
N SER A 49 13.95 -1.83 43.09
CA SER A 49 13.70 -0.41 43.23
C SER A 49 13.71 0.14 41.81
N GLN A 50 12.52 0.27 41.23
CA GLN A 50 12.39 1.09 40.03
C GLN A 50 12.97 2.46 40.40
N PRO A 51 13.97 2.97 39.67
CA PRO A 51 14.45 4.31 39.93
C PRO A 51 13.24 5.24 39.82
N ARG A 52 12.75 5.75 40.93
CA ARG A 52 11.77 6.84 40.93
C ARG A 52 12.42 7.93 40.08
N ALA A 53 11.82 8.19 38.90
CA ALA A 53 12.18 9.38 38.13
C ALA A 53 12.12 10.55 39.10
N GLN A 54 13.29 11.18 39.36
CA GLN A 54 13.34 12.43 40.13
C GLN A 54 12.56 13.45 39.30
N ILE A 55 11.37 13.77 39.77
CA ILE A 55 10.47 14.76 39.18
C ILE A 55 11.23 16.09 39.38
N VAL A 56 11.51 16.77 38.27
CA VAL A 56 11.85 18.18 38.30
C VAL A 56 10.63 18.88 38.91
N SER A 57 10.70 19.25 40.16
CA SER A 57 9.50 19.37 40.97
C SER A 57 9.09 20.83 41.27
N SER A 58 9.81 21.83 40.77
CA SER A 58 9.38 23.20 40.98
C SER A 58 9.10 23.96 39.68
N PRO A 59 8.03 24.76 39.62
CA PRO A 59 7.74 25.62 38.46
C PRO A 59 8.91 26.53 38.08
N ARG A 60 9.72 26.94 39.08
CA ARG A 60 10.91 27.77 38.87
C ARG A 60 12.02 27.03 38.10
N GLU A 61 12.23 25.74 38.38
CA GLU A 61 13.22 24.95 37.68
C GLU A 61 12.82 24.70 36.23
N LEU A 62 11.55 24.39 35.97
CA LEU A 62 11.01 24.24 34.60
C LEU A 62 11.16 25.53 33.81
N ALA A 63 10.91 26.70 34.43
CA ALA A 63 11.12 28.00 33.80
C ALA A 63 12.58 28.24 33.41
N ILE A 64 13.54 27.90 34.29
CA ILE A 64 14.97 28.02 34.01
C ILE A 64 15.39 27.11 32.86
N ILE A 65 14.91 25.85 32.84
CA ILE A 65 15.21 24.92 31.75
C ILE A 65 14.68 25.46 30.44
N ARG A 66 13.46 26.01 30.42
CA ARG A 66 12.86 26.59 29.21
C ARG A 66 13.66 27.79 28.70
N ILE A 67 14.16 28.65 29.57
CA ILE A 67 15.08 29.76 29.20
C ILE A 67 16.32 29.17 28.52
N ASN A 68 16.93 28.11 29.07
CA ASN A 68 18.06 27.43 28.44
C ASN A 68 17.72 26.78 27.10
N VAL A 69 16.51 26.23 26.92
CA VAL A 69 16.03 25.72 25.61
C VAL A 69 16.04 26.84 24.57
N LEU A 70 15.48 28.02 24.92
CA LEU A 70 15.45 29.17 24.02
C LEU A 70 16.85 29.71 23.74
N ASP A 71 17.72 29.82 24.77
CA ASP A 71 19.12 30.24 24.60
C ASP A 71 19.88 29.31 23.63
N LEU A 72 19.73 28.00 23.79
CA LEU A 72 20.34 27.01 22.88
C LEU A 72 19.85 27.16 21.44
N LEU A 73 18.56 27.40 21.23
CA LEU A 73 17.99 27.59 19.92
C LEU A 73 18.40 28.90 19.24
N VAL A 74 18.75 29.94 20.02
CA VAL A 74 19.36 31.19 19.51
C VAL A 74 20.81 30.95 19.07
N HIS A 75 21.59 30.19 19.85
CA HIS A 75 23.01 29.93 19.59
C HIS A 75 23.20 28.67 18.72
N GLU A 76 22.69 28.69 17.50
CA GLU A 76 22.59 27.57 16.55
C GLU A 76 23.90 26.76 16.36
N GLN A 77 25.06 27.41 16.44
CA GLN A 77 26.38 26.77 16.21
C GLN A 77 26.67 25.64 17.21
N SER A 78 26.09 25.71 18.41
CA SER A 78 26.28 24.72 19.47
C SER A 78 25.29 23.56 19.42
N LEU A 79 24.32 23.59 18.51
CA LEU A 79 23.30 22.56 18.42
C LEU A 79 23.79 21.33 17.66
N PRO A 80 23.45 20.13 18.14
CA PRO A 80 23.60 18.90 17.35
C PRO A 80 22.79 18.95 16.05
N LEU A 81 23.34 18.32 15.00
CA LEU A 81 22.75 18.38 13.65
C LEU A 81 21.24 18.07 13.59
N PRO A 82 20.71 17.03 14.26
CA PRO A 82 19.27 16.72 14.19
C PRO A 82 18.40 17.82 14.81
N VAL A 83 18.85 18.45 15.88
CA VAL A 83 18.17 19.59 16.52
C VAL A 83 18.25 20.81 15.62
N LYS A 84 19.43 21.08 15.05
CA LYS A 84 19.68 22.20 14.13
C LYS A 84 18.73 22.14 12.91
N GLN A 85 18.55 20.98 12.34
CA GLN A 85 17.66 20.77 11.17
C GLN A 85 16.18 21.06 11.47
N ARG A 86 15.78 21.09 12.74
CA ARG A 86 14.40 21.32 13.20
C ARG A 86 14.25 22.58 14.04
N ARG A 87 15.29 23.41 14.02
CA ARG A 87 15.41 24.60 14.87
C ARG A 87 14.18 25.50 14.79
N ASP A 88 13.72 25.80 13.58
CA ASP A 88 12.63 26.76 13.37
C ASP A 88 11.31 26.27 13.98
N ALA A 89 10.97 25.00 13.80
CA ALA A 89 9.77 24.40 14.40
C ALA A 89 9.88 24.31 15.93
N LEU A 90 11.07 23.98 16.46
CA LEU A 90 11.32 23.97 17.90
C LEU A 90 11.25 25.37 18.48
N TRP A 91 11.82 26.37 17.80
CA TRP A 91 11.75 27.78 18.20
C TRP A 91 10.30 28.26 18.25
N GLU A 92 9.54 28.06 17.17
CA GLU A 92 8.13 28.42 17.10
C GLU A 92 7.33 27.80 18.24
N TYR A 93 7.53 26.50 18.53
CA TYR A 93 6.82 25.83 19.60
C TYR A 93 7.18 26.38 21.00
N TYR A 94 8.47 26.50 21.34
CA TYR A 94 8.89 26.88 22.69
C TYR A 94 8.79 28.39 22.95
N GLN A 95 8.95 29.23 21.95
CA GLN A 95 8.87 30.69 22.11
C GLN A 95 7.46 31.22 21.87
N GLU A 96 6.94 31.08 20.66
CA GLU A 96 5.74 31.79 20.23
C GLU A 96 4.46 31.27 20.88
N PHE A 97 4.38 29.96 21.08
CA PHE A 97 3.23 29.33 21.73
C PHE A 97 3.41 29.13 23.23
N GLY A 98 4.49 29.60 23.83
CA GLY A 98 4.75 29.41 25.23
C GLY A 98 4.86 27.95 25.63
N GLY A 99 5.37 27.09 24.70
CA GLY A 99 5.34 25.63 24.79
C GLY A 99 5.84 25.07 26.10
N GLU A 100 5.09 24.13 26.64
CA GLU A 100 5.50 23.37 27.82
C GLU A 100 6.64 22.42 27.47
N LEU A 101 7.48 22.09 28.48
CA LEU A 101 8.46 21.02 28.31
C LEU A 101 7.73 19.69 28.11
N LEU A 102 8.03 19.02 26.99
CA LEU A 102 7.31 17.83 26.55
C LEU A 102 7.81 16.54 27.22
N TRP A 103 9.09 16.51 27.54
CA TRP A 103 9.80 15.27 27.91
C TRP A 103 10.19 15.23 29.37
N LEU A 104 10.65 16.34 29.93
CA LEU A 104 11.12 16.41 31.32
C LEU A 104 9.95 16.33 32.30
N GLY A 105 10.07 15.47 33.31
CA GLY A 105 9.02 15.26 34.31
C GLY A 105 7.84 14.41 33.85
N SER A 106 7.91 13.83 32.65
CA SER A 106 6.88 12.98 32.07
C SER A 106 7.39 11.55 31.81
N ARG A 107 6.48 10.63 31.47
CA ARG A 107 6.86 9.27 31.01
C ARG A 107 7.12 9.16 29.51
N ARG A 108 6.88 10.24 28.76
CA ARG A 108 7.04 10.28 27.30
C ARG A 108 8.44 9.88 26.80
N PRO A 109 9.56 10.20 27.49
CA PRO A 109 10.88 9.72 27.08
C PRO A 109 10.97 8.20 26.98
N ASN A 110 10.45 7.49 27.99
CA ASN A 110 10.46 6.02 27.99
C ASN A 110 9.51 5.44 26.93
N GLU A 111 8.36 6.06 26.72
CA GLU A 111 7.41 5.69 25.67
C GLU A 111 8.04 5.88 24.27
N LEU A 112 8.74 7.00 24.03
CA LEU A 112 9.44 7.22 22.77
C LEU A 112 10.56 6.21 22.55
N LEU A 113 11.40 5.97 23.57
CA LEU A 113 12.45 4.96 23.49
C LEU A 113 11.91 3.58 23.13
N ALA A 114 10.86 3.13 23.81
CA ALA A 114 10.22 1.86 23.51
C ALA A 114 9.68 1.82 22.07
N ARG A 115 9.09 2.93 21.60
CA ARG A 115 8.57 3.06 20.26
C ARG A 115 9.65 2.99 19.19
N LEU A 116 10.76 3.73 19.36
CA LEU A 116 11.90 3.72 18.44
C LEU A 116 12.59 2.36 18.39
N GLN A 117 12.71 1.67 19.52
CA GLN A 117 13.24 0.31 19.58
C GLN A 117 12.35 -0.71 18.85
N ASN A 118 11.05 -0.46 18.83
CA ASN A 118 10.06 -1.30 18.14
C ASN A 118 9.62 -0.70 16.79
N ALA A 119 10.41 0.17 16.18
CA ALA A 119 10.07 0.85 14.92
C ALA A 119 9.77 -0.13 13.77
N ALA A 120 10.32 -1.35 13.82
CA ALA A 120 10.02 -2.41 12.86
C ALA A 120 8.51 -2.74 12.76
N SER A 121 7.75 -2.56 13.84
CA SER A 121 6.28 -2.75 13.83
C SER A 121 5.55 -1.72 12.95
N ASP A 122 6.17 -0.59 12.68
CA ASP A 122 5.69 0.44 11.76
C ASP A 122 6.39 0.37 10.39
N GLY A 123 7.18 -0.68 10.12
CA GLY A 123 7.94 -0.85 8.89
C GLY A 123 9.10 0.14 8.75
N LEU A 124 9.69 0.54 9.87
CA LEU A 124 10.86 1.42 9.96
C LEU A 124 12.03 0.66 10.58
N ASP A 125 13.28 1.00 10.22
CA ASP A 125 14.43 0.34 10.83
C ASP A 125 14.77 1.00 12.18
N PRO A 126 14.76 0.25 13.31
CA PRO A 126 15.15 0.78 14.61
C PRO A 126 16.57 1.37 14.65
N LYS A 127 17.46 0.96 13.74
CA LYS A 127 18.84 1.47 13.65
C LYS A 127 18.91 2.91 13.14
N ASP A 128 17.87 3.38 12.46
CA ASP A 128 17.81 4.75 11.94
C ASP A 128 17.54 5.77 13.05
N TYR A 129 17.26 5.33 14.26
CA TYR A 129 16.89 6.20 15.38
C TYR A 129 17.90 6.11 16.52
N PRO A 130 18.16 7.22 17.24
CA PRO A 130 19.23 7.30 18.25
C PRO A 130 18.82 6.71 19.61
N SER A 131 18.18 5.54 19.62
CA SER A 131 17.61 4.95 20.84
C SER A 131 18.63 4.77 21.95
N LYS A 132 19.87 4.37 21.63
CA LYS A 132 20.95 4.21 22.63
C LYS A 132 21.40 5.55 23.21
N GLN A 133 21.57 6.57 22.38
CA GLN A 133 21.97 7.91 22.78
C GLN A 133 20.89 8.56 23.66
N LEU A 134 19.62 8.47 23.24
CA LEU A 134 18.48 8.96 24.02
C LEU A 134 18.35 8.24 25.35
N ALA A 135 18.59 6.92 25.41
CA ALA A 135 18.59 6.16 26.66
C ALA A 135 19.68 6.64 27.61
N GLY A 136 20.90 6.92 27.10
CA GLY A 136 21.96 7.52 27.87
C GLY A 136 21.60 8.90 28.42
N LEU A 137 21.01 9.76 27.59
CA LEU A 137 20.54 11.09 28.02
C LEU A 137 19.40 10.99 29.04
N ALA A 138 18.48 10.05 28.88
CA ALA A 138 17.40 9.81 29.83
C ALA A 138 17.93 9.33 31.21
N ALA A 139 18.99 8.52 31.22
CA ALA A 139 19.63 8.05 32.44
C ALA A 139 20.43 9.16 33.15
N ALA A 140 21.00 10.09 32.40
CA ALA A 140 21.77 11.23 32.93
C ALA A 140 20.89 12.35 33.57
N LYS A 141 19.59 12.13 33.71
CA LYS A 141 18.60 13.09 34.28
C LYS A 141 18.86 13.53 35.72
N SER A 142 19.87 13.00 36.39
CA SER A 142 20.23 13.39 37.75
C SER A 142 21.20 14.59 37.80
N THR A 143 21.38 15.29 36.68
CA THR A 143 22.28 16.46 36.69
C THR A 143 21.54 17.71 37.19
N ASP A 144 22.18 18.47 38.05
CA ASP A 144 21.71 19.82 38.46
C ASP A 144 21.92 20.85 37.34
N ASP A 145 22.57 20.46 36.24
CA ASP A 145 22.83 21.32 35.10
C ASP A 145 21.59 21.49 34.24
N LYS A 146 20.96 22.64 34.36
CA LYS A 146 19.74 23.00 33.63
C LYS A 146 19.96 23.14 32.12
N ARG A 147 21.19 23.41 31.66
CA ARG A 147 21.55 23.48 30.24
C ARG A 147 21.61 22.07 29.63
N SER A 148 22.16 21.11 30.34
CA SER A 148 22.14 19.71 29.93
C SER A 148 20.72 19.16 29.84
N LEU A 149 19.83 19.52 30.78
CA LEU A 149 18.41 19.14 30.71
C LEU A 149 17.70 19.78 29.52
N ALA A 150 18.02 21.02 29.17
CA ALA A 150 17.47 21.66 27.96
C ALA A 150 17.93 20.96 26.66
N LEU A 151 19.17 20.48 26.58
CA LEU A 151 19.62 19.64 25.46
C LEU A 151 18.86 18.32 25.37
N VAL A 152 18.59 17.65 26.51
CA VAL A 152 17.76 16.43 26.54
C VAL A 152 16.37 16.68 25.95
N GLU A 153 15.73 17.78 26.37
CA GLU A 153 14.42 18.20 25.86
C GLU A 153 14.42 18.35 24.33
N LEU A 154 15.45 19.06 23.80
CA LEU A 154 15.61 19.29 22.36
C LEU A 154 15.92 18.01 21.57
N PHE A 155 16.75 17.12 22.11
CA PHE A 155 17.07 15.85 21.45
C PHE A 155 15.87 14.92 21.34
N PHE A 156 15.08 14.80 22.40
CA PHE A 156 13.86 14.01 22.37
C PHE A 156 12.84 14.61 21.40
N SER A 157 12.71 15.94 21.37
CA SER A 157 11.85 16.62 20.41
C SER A 157 12.30 16.38 18.96
N ALA A 158 13.59 16.44 18.69
CA ALA A 158 14.13 16.18 17.36
C ALA A 158 13.91 14.72 16.91
N ALA A 159 14.14 13.75 17.78
CA ALA A 159 13.92 12.34 17.51
C ALA A 159 12.43 12.01 17.31
N PHE A 160 11.55 12.63 18.09
CA PHE A 160 10.11 12.53 17.92
C PHE A 160 9.67 13.06 16.55
N LEU A 161 10.14 14.26 16.16
CA LEU A 161 9.77 14.86 14.88
C LEU A 161 10.26 14.04 13.69
N GLU A 162 11.45 13.44 13.76
CA GLU A 162 11.93 12.51 12.72
C GLU A 162 11.00 11.32 12.57
N TYR A 163 10.73 10.63 13.69
CA TYR A 163 9.86 9.46 13.67
C TYR A 163 8.43 9.79 13.25
N ALA A 164 7.89 10.92 13.71
CA ALA A 164 6.57 11.40 13.31
C ALA A 164 6.50 11.72 11.81
N SER A 165 7.56 12.30 11.24
CA SER A 165 7.67 12.53 9.82
C SER A 165 7.70 11.21 9.04
N ASP A 166 8.60 10.30 9.43
CA ASP A 166 8.75 9.01 8.75
C ASP A 166 7.45 8.19 8.72
N ILE A 167 6.67 8.22 9.80
CA ILE A 167 5.36 7.55 9.85
C ILE A 167 4.32 8.23 8.96
N LYS A 168 4.25 9.57 8.96
CA LYS A 168 3.17 10.31 8.32
C LYS A 168 3.34 10.46 6.81
N VAL A 169 4.57 10.75 6.37
CA VAL A 169 4.85 11.13 4.98
C VAL A 169 5.92 10.28 4.28
N GLY A 170 6.51 9.33 5.03
CA GLY A 170 7.56 8.45 4.53
C GLY A 170 8.97 9.03 4.70
N ARG A 171 9.95 8.16 4.49
CA ARG A 171 11.37 8.43 4.74
C ARG A 171 12.06 9.17 3.61
N PHE A 172 11.48 9.16 2.42
CA PHE A 172 12.12 9.65 1.20
C PHE A 172 11.17 10.48 0.34
N LEU A 173 11.74 11.40 -0.42
CA LEU A 173 11.05 12.06 -1.51
C LEU A 173 10.93 11.08 -2.68
N PRO A 174 9.71 10.69 -3.12
CA PRO A 174 9.50 9.61 -4.09
C PRO A 174 10.30 9.77 -5.37
N ARG A 175 10.32 10.97 -5.94
CA ARG A 175 11.00 11.30 -7.20
C ARG A 175 12.54 11.21 -7.11
N LYS A 176 13.12 11.37 -5.88
CA LYS A 176 14.55 11.17 -5.67
C LYS A 176 14.94 9.70 -5.66
N ILE A 177 14.02 8.81 -5.29
CA ILE A 177 14.23 7.36 -5.31
C ILE A 177 14.07 6.83 -6.72
N ASP A 178 12.98 7.21 -7.40
CA ASP A 178 12.75 6.81 -8.79
C ASP A 178 12.10 7.96 -9.58
N PRO A 179 12.73 8.44 -10.68
CA PRO A 179 12.18 9.51 -11.51
C PRO A 179 10.83 9.18 -12.19
N ASN A 180 10.40 7.90 -12.17
CA ASN A 180 9.07 7.50 -12.66
C ASN A 180 7.96 7.65 -11.62
N PHE A 181 8.27 8.07 -10.39
CA PHE A 181 7.31 8.44 -9.38
C PHE A 181 7.07 9.95 -9.43
N PHE A 182 6.02 10.36 -10.12
CA PHE A 182 5.61 11.75 -10.22
C PHE A 182 4.65 12.11 -9.08
N ILE A 183 5.10 11.80 -7.88
CA ILE A 183 4.42 12.11 -6.63
C ILE A 183 5.24 13.20 -5.95
N GLU A 184 4.59 14.34 -5.67
CA GLU A 184 5.22 15.39 -4.89
C GLU A 184 5.45 14.90 -3.46
N GLY A 185 6.65 15.13 -2.95
CA GLY A 185 6.97 14.82 -1.57
C GLY A 185 6.10 15.64 -0.61
N ARG A 186 5.66 15.01 0.45
CA ARG A 186 4.91 15.66 1.52
C ARG A 186 5.85 15.98 2.67
N THR A 187 5.51 17.01 3.43
CA THR A 187 6.15 17.36 4.69
C THR A 187 5.09 17.42 5.78
N ILE A 188 5.50 17.23 7.02
CA ILE A 188 4.62 17.49 8.16
C ILE A 188 4.79 18.94 8.60
N ASP A 189 3.73 19.51 9.16
CA ASP A 189 3.87 20.68 10.02
C ASP A 189 4.46 20.24 11.35
N GLN A 190 5.75 20.48 11.55
CA GLN A 190 6.50 20.03 12.71
C GLN A 190 6.04 20.73 13.99
N THR A 191 5.69 22.01 13.92
CA THR A 191 5.16 22.76 15.05
C THR A 191 3.79 22.24 15.47
N ALA A 192 2.92 21.97 14.51
CA ALA A 192 1.62 21.36 14.77
C ALA A 192 1.76 19.94 15.38
N ALA A 193 2.78 19.17 14.99
CA ALA A 193 3.06 17.87 15.59
C ALA A 193 3.44 17.99 17.07
N LEU A 194 4.32 18.96 17.43
CA LEU A 194 4.67 19.21 18.83
C LEU A 194 3.46 19.68 19.65
N LYS A 195 2.64 20.59 19.11
CA LYS A 195 1.38 21.03 19.75
C LYS A 195 0.42 19.87 19.98
N SER A 196 0.27 19.01 18.98
CA SER A 196 -0.59 17.83 19.08
C SER A 196 -0.08 16.84 20.12
N LEU A 197 1.25 16.68 20.25
CA LEU A 197 1.86 15.88 21.30
C LEU A 197 1.60 16.49 22.69
N ALA A 198 1.69 17.80 22.84
CA ALA A 198 1.41 18.48 24.11
C ALA A 198 -0.04 18.21 24.59
N GLY A 199 -0.99 18.13 23.67
CA GLY A 199 -2.41 17.92 23.94
C GLY A 199 -2.84 16.48 24.26
N VAL A 200 -1.91 15.49 24.30
CA VAL A 200 -2.25 14.08 24.56
C VAL A 200 -1.44 13.49 25.71
N ASP A 201 -2.05 12.52 26.42
CA ASP A 201 -1.44 11.92 27.63
C ASP A 201 -0.37 10.86 27.29
N SER A 202 -0.38 10.29 26.09
CA SER A 202 0.55 9.22 25.69
C SER A 202 0.95 9.30 24.22
N LEU A 203 2.15 8.83 23.92
CA LEU A 203 2.67 8.72 22.55
C LEU A 203 1.89 7.71 21.71
N ASP A 204 1.38 6.63 22.30
CA ASP A 204 0.58 5.64 21.58
C ASP A 204 -0.71 6.26 21.04
N ARG A 205 -1.39 7.11 21.85
CA ARG A 205 -2.56 7.86 21.40
C ARG A 205 -2.20 8.83 20.26
N PHE A 206 -1.08 9.55 20.40
CA PHE A 206 -0.59 10.43 19.34
C PHE A 206 -0.37 9.65 18.04
N PHE A 207 0.45 8.61 18.05
CA PHE A 207 0.81 7.87 16.85
C PHE A 207 -0.35 7.11 16.24
N SER A 208 -1.32 6.65 17.03
CA SER A 208 -2.55 6.03 16.51
C SER A 208 -3.38 7.00 15.66
N ALA A 209 -3.44 8.28 16.04
CA ALA A 209 -4.11 9.32 15.27
C ALA A 209 -3.23 9.89 14.14
N TRP A 210 -1.91 9.81 14.28
CA TRP A 210 -0.94 10.42 13.37
C TRP A 210 -0.63 9.58 12.13
N GLN A 211 -0.86 8.28 12.17
CA GLN A 211 -0.62 7.37 11.03
C GLN A 211 -1.44 7.75 9.80
N PRO A 212 -1.02 7.32 8.58
CA PRO A 212 -1.86 7.46 7.40
C PRO A 212 -3.27 6.91 7.63
N SER A 213 -4.29 7.69 7.29
CA SER A 213 -5.71 7.33 7.46
C SER A 213 -6.20 6.27 6.48
N ASN A 214 -5.39 5.92 5.48
CA ASN A 214 -5.72 4.93 4.46
C ASN A 214 -5.90 3.53 5.09
N PRO A 215 -7.08 2.87 4.98
CA PRO A 215 -7.33 1.54 5.55
C PRO A 215 -6.33 0.46 5.07
N ARG A 216 -5.79 0.61 3.86
CA ARG A 216 -4.77 -0.30 3.32
C ARG A 216 -3.47 -0.24 4.10
N TYR A 217 -3.13 0.93 4.68
CA TYR A 217 -1.96 1.07 5.54
C TYR A 217 -2.12 0.27 6.84
N ALA A 218 -3.27 0.39 7.50
CA ALA A 218 -3.58 -0.38 8.71
C ALA A 218 -3.56 -1.90 8.44
N ALA A 219 -4.12 -2.33 7.30
CA ALA A 219 -4.11 -3.73 6.90
C ALA A 219 -2.68 -4.25 6.66
N LEU A 220 -1.82 -3.47 5.99
CA LEU A 220 -0.41 -3.85 5.78
C LEU A 220 0.37 -3.87 7.10
N ARG A 221 0.09 -2.95 8.02
CA ARG A 221 0.72 -2.93 9.35
C ARG A 221 0.37 -4.19 10.16
N THR A 222 -0.90 -4.62 10.12
CA THR A 222 -1.33 -5.89 10.73
C THR A 222 -0.64 -7.09 10.06
N ALA A 223 -0.57 -7.10 8.73
CA ALA A 223 0.15 -8.13 7.99
C ALA A 223 1.64 -8.16 8.35
N LEU A 224 2.29 -6.99 8.45
CA LEU A 224 3.69 -6.90 8.88
C LEU A 224 3.90 -7.54 10.25
N ALA A 225 3.05 -7.23 11.24
CA ALA A 225 3.14 -7.82 12.57
C ALA A 225 3.04 -9.35 12.53
N ASN A 226 2.14 -9.90 11.72
CA ASN A 226 2.00 -11.34 11.53
C ASN A 226 3.23 -11.97 10.89
N TYR A 227 3.84 -11.32 9.90
CA TYR A 227 5.03 -11.82 9.21
C TYR A 227 6.29 -11.71 10.09
N LEU A 228 6.42 -10.65 10.91
CA LEU A 228 7.47 -10.54 11.92
C LEU A 228 7.35 -11.64 12.98
N ALA A 229 6.15 -11.90 13.48
CA ALA A 229 5.91 -13.00 14.42
C ALA A 229 6.20 -14.39 13.82
N LEU A 230 6.06 -14.57 12.49
CA LEU A 230 6.52 -15.76 11.79
C LEU A 230 8.05 -15.84 11.74
N ALA A 231 8.73 -14.72 11.54
CA ALA A 231 10.19 -14.64 11.53
C ALA A 231 10.78 -15.00 12.89
N ASP A 232 10.20 -14.50 13.98
CA ASP A 232 10.59 -14.82 15.35
C ASP A 232 10.45 -16.32 15.67
N LYS A 233 9.54 -17.03 14.99
CA LYS A 233 9.34 -18.50 15.10
C LYS A 233 10.24 -19.29 14.14
N GLY A 234 11.18 -18.65 13.43
CA GLY A 234 12.09 -19.29 12.49
C GLY A 234 11.60 -19.33 11.03
N GLY A 235 10.45 -18.70 10.73
CA GLY A 235 9.95 -18.57 9.36
C GLY A 235 9.39 -19.87 8.77
N TRP A 236 9.63 -20.07 7.48
CA TRP A 236 9.22 -21.27 6.74
C TRP A 236 10.40 -21.95 6.04
N GLY A 237 10.32 -23.28 5.94
CA GLY A 237 11.28 -24.09 5.19
C GLY A 237 11.05 -23.99 3.67
N SER A 238 11.99 -24.54 2.92
CA SER A 238 11.90 -24.66 1.46
C SER A 238 11.08 -25.89 1.04
N VAL A 239 10.36 -25.75 -0.06
CA VAL A 239 9.68 -26.85 -0.76
C VAL A 239 10.63 -27.37 -1.84
N PRO A 240 10.92 -28.67 -1.92
CA PRO A 240 11.80 -29.23 -2.93
C PRO A 240 11.25 -29.03 -4.35
N LEU A 241 12.12 -28.71 -5.29
CA LEU A 241 11.80 -28.70 -6.72
C LEU A 241 11.55 -30.12 -7.22
N GLY A 242 10.80 -30.26 -8.31
CA GLY A 242 10.51 -31.53 -8.94
C GLY A 242 9.49 -31.39 -10.06
N GLU A 243 8.99 -32.50 -10.56
CA GLU A 243 7.92 -32.52 -11.56
C GLU A 243 6.64 -31.84 -11.06
N ALA A 244 5.81 -31.37 -11.98
CA ALA A 244 4.54 -30.72 -11.65
C ALA A 244 3.58 -31.68 -10.95
N LEU A 245 3.05 -31.27 -9.79
CA LEU A 245 2.06 -32.05 -9.06
C LEU A 245 0.65 -31.62 -9.49
N LYS A 246 -0.15 -32.60 -9.90
CA LYS A 246 -1.58 -32.42 -10.21
C LYS A 246 -2.44 -32.86 -9.02
N PRO A 247 -3.67 -32.35 -8.88
CA PRO A 247 -4.62 -32.81 -7.88
C PRO A 247 -4.76 -34.34 -7.84
N GLY A 248 -4.83 -34.92 -6.65
CA GLY A 248 -5.02 -36.36 -6.42
C GLY A 248 -3.74 -37.20 -6.43
N VAL A 249 -2.58 -36.68 -6.82
CA VAL A 249 -1.33 -37.45 -6.82
C VAL A 249 -0.79 -37.67 -5.40
N LYS A 250 -0.03 -38.76 -5.23
CA LYS A 250 0.75 -39.02 -4.04
C LYS A 250 2.20 -38.65 -4.29
N ASP A 251 2.76 -37.77 -3.46
CA ASP A 251 4.16 -37.29 -3.61
C ASP A 251 4.77 -36.94 -2.24
N PRO A 252 6.04 -37.28 -1.98
CA PRO A 252 6.71 -37.06 -0.69
C PRO A 252 6.92 -35.55 -0.38
N ARG A 253 6.76 -34.62 -1.34
CA ARG A 253 6.84 -33.16 -1.14
C ARG A 253 5.57 -32.59 -0.53
N VAL A 254 4.44 -33.31 -0.62
CA VAL A 254 3.12 -32.80 -0.19
C VAL A 254 3.09 -32.37 1.28
N PRO A 255 3.68 -33.10 2.25
CA PRO A 255 3.74 -32.64 3.64
C PRO A 255 4.45 -31.29 3.82
N ALA A 256 5.56 -31.06 3.10
CA ALA A 256 6.28 -29.79 3.14
C ALA A 256 5.45 -28.66 2.55
N ILE A 257 4.76 -28.87 1.43
CA ILE A 257 3.86 -27.91 0.79
C ILE A 257 2.72 -27.55 1.73
N ARG A 258 2.11 -28.55 2.36
CA ARG A 258 1.01 -28.37 3.31
C ARG A 258 1.44 -27.53 4.51
N THR A 259 2.59 -27.86 5.10
CA THR A 259 3.19 -27.10 6.19
C THR A 259 3.45 -25.65 5.78
N ARG A 260 4.01 -25.44 4.58
CA ARG A 260 4.29 -24.10 4.05
C ARG A 260 3.02 -23.25 3.88
N LEU A 261 1.97 -23.80 3.29
CA LEU A 261 0.71 -23.09 3.02
C LEU A 261 -0.13 -22.89 4.28
N LYS A 262 -0.02 -23.77 5.28
CA LYS A 262 -0.72 -23.61 6.57
C LYS A 262 -0.34 -22.28 7.26
N LEU A 263 0.87 -21.78 7.07
CA LEU A 263 1.36 -20.55 7.69
C LEU A 263 0.74 -19.29 7.11
N THR A 264 0.33 -19.32 5.83
CA THR A 264 -0.04 -18.09 5.12
C THR A 264 -1.36 -18.17 4.33
N ASP A 265 -1.88 -19.38 4.06
CA ASP A 265 -3.04 -19.58 3.17
C ASP A 265 -4.17 -20.40 3.78
N GLY A 266 -3.97 -20.86 5.02
CA GLY A 266 -4.97 -21.67 5.70
C GLY A 266 -5.29 -22.94 4.94
N VAL A 267 -4.64 -24.05 5.29
CA VAL A 267 -5.01 -25.37 4.77
C VAL A 267 -6.12 -25.90 5.66
N GLY A 268 -7.22 -26.35 5.06
CA GLY A 268 -8.32 -26.98 5.79
C GLY A 268 -7.87 -28.20 6.60
N PRO A 269 -8.75 -28.77 7.43
CA PRO A 269 -8.42 -29.91 8.29
C PRO A 269 -8.00 -31.11 7.46
N SER A 270 -6.73 -31.44 7.49
CA SER A 270 -6.14 -32.61 6.85
C SER A 270 -4.96 -33.09 7.64
N ARG A 271 -4.60 -34.36 7.50
CA ARG A 271 -3.42 -34.92 8.16
C ARG A 271 -2.16 -34.27 7.60
N VAL A 272 -1.39 -33.58 8.42
CA VAL A 272 -0.19 -32.86 8.01
C VAL A 272 0.81 -33.79 7.29
N GLU A 273 0.91 -35.04 7.75
CA GLU A 273 1.80 -36.08 7.22
C GLU A 273 1.29 -36.76 5.93
N SER A 274 0.09 -36.38 5.44
CA SER A 274 -0.46 -37.01 4.24
C SER A 274 0.32 -36.60 3.00
N GLU A 275 0.81 -37.56 2.25
CA GLU A 275 1.48 -37.39 0.96
C GLU A 275 0.48 -37.19 -0.20
N ILE A 276 -0.84 -37.28 0.07
CA ILE A 276 -1.88 -37.13 -0.95
C ILE A 276 -2.15 -35.65 -1.16
N TYR A 277 -2.09 -35.21 -2.41
CA TYR A 277 -2.50 -33.86 -2.83
C TYR A 277 -4.02 -33.77 -2.90
N ASP A 278 -4.68 -33.67 -1.75
CA ASP A 278 -6.13 -33.66 -1.57
C ASP A 278 -6.77 -32.30 -1.92
N ASP A 279 -8.11 -32.28 -2.02
CA ASP A 279 -8.88 -31.08 -2.40
C ASP A 279 -8.65 -29.89 -1.47
N ALA A 280 -8.51 -30.13 -0.16
CA ALA A 280 -8.24 -29.06 0.81
C ALA A 280 -6.90 -28.36 0.54
N LEU A 281 -5.89 -29.12 0.12
CA LEU A 281 -4.62 -28.55 -0.29
C LEU A 281 -4.70 -27.90 -1.67
N VAL A 282 -5.47 -28.46 -2.61
CA VAL A 282 -5.73 -27.86 -3.93
C VAL A 282 -6.31 -26.46 -3.78
N ASP A 283 -7.30 -26.28 -2.91
CA ASP A 283 -7.90 -24.97 -2.65
C ASP A 283 -6.90 -23.97 -2.05
N ALA A 284 -6.05 -24.43 -1.13
CA ALA A 284 -4.99 -23.59 -0.57
C ALA A 284 -3.95 -23.19 -1.63
N VAL A 285 -3.57 -24.10 -2.51
CA VAL A 285 -2.66 -23.85 -3.64
C VAL A 285 -3.26 -22.83 -4.61
N LYS A 286 -4.53 -22.98 -4.98
CA LYS A 286 -5.22 -22.02 -5.86
C LYS A 286 -5.27 -20.63 -5.24
N ARG A 287 -5.60 -20.50 -3.95
CA ARG A 287 -5.53 -19.22 -3.24
C ARG A 287 -4.11 -18.65 -3.26
N PHE A 288 -3.11 -19.47 -2.95
CA PHE A 288 -1.71 -19.07 -3.01
C PHE A 288 -1.32 -18.58 -4.41
N GLN A 289 -1.63 -19.34 -5.47
CA GLN A 289 -1.33 -18.96 -6.85
C GLN A 289 -1.97 -17.62 -7.23
N ALA A 290 -3.26 -17.43 -6.93
CA ALA A 290 -3.99 -16.20 -7.21
C ALA A 290 -3.32 -14.99 -6.54
N ARG A 291 -2.99 -15.10 -5.25
CA ARG A 291 -2.36 -13.99 -4.52
C ARG A 291 -0.88 -13.76 -4.85
N GLN A 292 -0.21 -14.74 -5.52
CA GLN A 292 1.13 -14.56 -6.10
C GLN A 292 1.10 -14.09 -7.56
N GLY A 293 -0.08 -13.92 -8.15
CA GLY A 293 -0.23 -13.53 -9.57
C GLY A 293 0.15 -14.62 -10.54
N LEU A 294 0.06 -15.87 -10.11
CA LEU A 294 0.26 -17.07 -10.93
C LEU A 294 -1.09 -17.54 -11.51
N GLU A 295 -1.04 -18.47 -12.47
CA GLU A 295 -2.21 -19.19 -12.92
C GLU A 295 -2.74 -20.04 -11.75
N ASN A 296 -4.03 -19.85 -11.41
CA ASN A 296 -4.65 -20.49 -10.25
C ASN A 296 -5.34 -21.81 -10.62
N ASP A 297 -4.63 -22.66 -11.35
CA ASP A 297 -5.08 -23.95 -11.84
C ASP A 297 -5.00 -25.09 -10.81
N GLY A 298 -4.30 -24.85 -9.69
CA GLY A 298 -4.03 -25.86 -8.67
C GLY A 298 -2.91 -26.83 -9.05
N VAL A 299 -2.18 -26.60 -10.14
CA VAL A 299 -1.02 -27.41 -10.50
C VAL A 299 0.23 -26.82 -9.85
N ILE A 300 0.95 -27.60 -9.05
CA ILE A 300 2.18 -27.13 -8.40
C ILE A 300 3.36 -27.35 -9.34
N GLY A 301 3.53 -26.41 -10.27
CA GLY A 301 4.66 -26.37 -11.19
C GLY A 301 5.86 -25.59 -10.61
N ALA A 302 6.93 -25.46 -11.39
CA ALA A 302 8.17 -24.78 -11.00
C ALA A 302 7.92 -23.34 -10.50
N SER A 303 7.07 -22.55 -11.18
CA SER A 303 6.74 -21.17 -10.78
C SER A 303 6.05 -21.11 -9.41
N THR A 304 5.17 -22.08 -9.12
CA THR A 304 4.49 -22.16 -7.82
C THR A 304 5.48 -22.49 -6.71
N VAL A 305 6.40 -23.44 -6.93
CA VAL A 305 7.44 -23.80 -5.96
C VAL A 305 8.42 -22.63 -5.73
N VAL A 306 8.85 -21.96 -6.79
CA VAL A 306 9.71 -20.75 -6.68
C VAL A 306 9.02 -19.67 -5.83
N ALA A 307 7.73 -19.42 -6.05
CA ALA A 307 6.98 -18.45 -5.25
C ALA A 307 6.83 -18.88 -3.77
N MET A 308 6.68 -20.17 -3.48
CA MET A 308 6.65 -20.73 -2.11
C MET A 308 8.00 -20.55 -1.39
N ASN A 309 9.08 -20.63 -2.15
CA ASN A 309 10.46 -20.60 -1.64
C ASN A 309 11.03 -19.18 -1.51
N VAL A 310 10.29 -18.14 -1.90
CA VAL A 310 10.73 -16.76 -1.63
C VAL A 310 10.95 -16.60 -0.12
N PRO A 311 12.12 -16.15 0.31
CA PRO A 311 12.45 -16.00 1.73
C PRO A 311 11.44 -15.11 2.47
N LEU A 312 11.15 -15.44 3.72
CA LEU A 312 10.23 -14.65 4.55
C LEU A 312 10.67 -13.18 4.66
N GLN A 313 11.98 -12.95 4.77
CA GLN A 313 12.55 -11.60 4.85
C GLN A 313 12.24 -10.75 3.61
N GLU A 314 12.29 -11.32 2.40
CA GLU A 314 11.92 -10.61 1.18
C GLU A 314 10.42 -10.26 1.16
N ARG A 315 9.56 -11.10 1.73
CA ARG A 315 8.13 -10.79 1.89
C ARG A 315 7.89 -9.66 2.89
N ILE A 316 8.63 -9.65 4.00
CA ILE A 316 8.62 -8.53 4.97
C ILE A 316 9.07 -7.25 4.28
N GLN A 317 10.17 -7.27 3.56
CA GLN A 317 10.66 -6.11 2.80
C GLN A 317 9.62 -5.60 1.78
N SER A 318 8.93 -6.50 1.07
CA SER A 318 7.86 -6.10 0.14
C SER A 318 6.70 -5.40 0.86
N ILE A 319 6.32 -5.85 2.07
CA ILE A 319 5.29 -5.20 2.89
C ILE A 319 5.78 -3.83 3.36
N VAL A 320 7.02 -3.72 3.84
CA VAL A 320 7.64 -2.45 4.27
C VAL A 320 7.67 -1.44 3.14
N MET A 321 8.09 -1.84 1.94
CA MET A 321 8.10 -0.97 0.76
C MET A 321 6.69 -0.53 0.34
N ALA A 322 5.70 -1.40 0.48
CA ALA A 322 4.31 -1.03 0.21
C ALA A 322 3.78 -0.02 1.24
N MET A 323 4.14 -0.18 2.53
CA MET A 323 3.80 0.80 3.57
C MET A 323 4.46 2.16 3.30
N GLU A 324 5.73 2.17 2.88
CA GLU A 324 6.43 3.41 2.51
C GLU A 324 5.72 4.12 1.35
N ARG A 325 5.33 3.40 0.29
CA ARG A 325 4.59 3.96 -0.85
C ARG A 325 3.21 4.48 -0.48
N LEU A 326 2.53 3.86 0.50
CA LEU A 326 1.26 4.39 0.99
C LEU A 326 1.41 5.71 1.75
N ARG A 327 2.55 5.96 2.41
CA ARG A 327 2.87 7.24 3.05
C ARG A 327 3.06 8.36 2.03
N TRP A 328 3.53 8.04 0.83
CA TRP A 328 3.71 9.00 -0.26
C TRP A 328 2.40 9.43 -0.92
N MET A 329 1.36 8.59 -0.82
CA MET A 329 0.08 8.91 -1.44
C MET A 329 -0.59 10.14 -0.80
N PRO A 330 -1.48 10.84 -1.53
CA PRO A 330 -2.32 11.87 -0.93
C PRO A 330 -3.03 11.33 0.31
N GLU A 331 -3.15 12.16 1.35
CA GLU A 331 -3.83 11.75 2.58
C GLU A 331 -5.29 11.43 2.32
N GLU A 332 -5.92 12.23 1.45
CA GLU A 332 -7.28 12.03 0.99
C GLU A 332 -7.29 11.59 -0.47
N LEU A 333 -7.71 10.36 -0.72
CA LEU A 333 -7.88 9.83 -2.08
C LEU A 333 -9.20 10.29 -2.73
N GLY A 334 -10.09 10.89 -1.95
CA GLY A 334 -11.45 11.23 -2.31
C GLY A 334 -12.48 10.18 -1.84
N LYS A 335 -13.75 10.60 -1.72
CA LYS A 335 -14.85 9.68 -1.38
C LYS A 335 -15.10 8.66 -2.50
N GLN A 336 -14.99 9.12 -3.74
CA GLN A 336 -15.07 8.31 -4.95
C GLN A 336 -13.80 8.52 -5.77
N TYR A 337 -13.17 7.45 -6.20
CA TYR A 337 -11.94 7.52 -7.01
C TYR A 337 -11.69 6.23 -7.79
N VAL A 338 -10.83 6.32 -8.79
CA VAL A 338 -10.25 5.18 -9.50
C VAL A 338 -8.83 4.98 -9.01
N ILE A 339 -8.44 3.73 -8.75
CA ILE A 339 -7.06 3.39 -8.41
C ILE A 339 -6.58 2.23 -9.27
N VAL A 340 -5.43 2.41 -9.89
CA VAL A 340 -4.74 1.40 -10.69
C VAL A 340 -3.52 0.94 -9.94
N ASN A 341 -3.35 -0.37 -9.78
CA ASN A 341 -2.10 -0.94 -9.33
C ASN A 341 -1.35 -1.54 -10.54
N ILE A 342 -0.29 -0.89 -10.97
CA ILE A 342 0.52 -1.30 -12.12
C ILE A 342 1.06 -2.72 -11.92
N ALA A 343 1.70 -3.02 -10.79
CA ALA A 343 2.29 -4.32 -10.52
C ALA A 343 1.22 -5.42 -10.34
N GLY A 344 0.02 -5.06 -9.88
CA GLY A 344 -1.13 -5.94 -9.75
C GLY A 344 -1.85 -6.20 -11.07
N PHE A 345 -1.63 -5.35 -12.08
CA PHE A 345 -2.39 -5.35 -13.33
C PHE A 345 -3.89 -5.25 -13.09
N ASP A 346 -4.32 -4.47 -12.11
CA ASP A 346 -5.71 -4.31 -11.75
C ASP A 346 -6.10 -2.83 -11.57
N LEU A 347 -7.37 -2.57 -11.79
CA LEU A 347 -8.03 -1.30 -11.53
C LEU A 347 -9.21 -1.55 -10.60
N ARG A 348 -9.39 -0.66 -9.63
CA ARG A 348 -10.57 -0.64 -8.76
C ARG A 348 -11.20 0.74 -8.78
N ARG A 349 -12.51 0.78 -8.89
CA ARG A 349 -13.30 1.97 -8.62
C ARG A 349 -13.83 1.90 -7.20
N MET A 350 -13.54 2.93 -6.44
CA MET A 350 -13.83 3.01 -5.01
C MET A 350 -14.96 4.00 -4.74
N ASN A 351 -15.83 3.67 -3.78
CA ASN A 351 -16.86 4.58 -3.26
C ASN A 351 -17.04 4.35 -1.77
N GLY A 352 -16.76 5.36 -0.96
CA GLY A 352 -16.90 5.30 0.50
C GLY A 352 -16.13 4.14 1.16
N GLY A 353 -14.99 3.75 0.60
CA GLY A 353 -14.18 2.62 1.07
C GLY A 353 -14.52 1.27 0.41
N ASN A 354 -15.66 1.15 -0.27
CA ASN A 354 -16.08 -0.07 -0.95
C ASN A 354 -15.55 -0.13 -2.39
N VAL A 355 -15.25 -1.34 -2.86
CA VAL A 355 -14.91 -1.61 -4.26
C VAL A 355 -16.22 -1.82 -5.03
N GLU A 356 -16.58 -0.87 -5.91
CA GLU A 356 -17.77 -1.00 -6.79
C GLU A 356 -17.42 -1.68 -8.12
N GLU A 357 -16.19 -1.54 -8.59
CA GLU A 357 -15.71 -2.18 -9.80
C GLU A 357 -14.27 -2.65 -9.60
N HIS A 358 -13.98 -3.84 -10.11
CA HIS A 358 -12.61 -4.41 -10.12
C HIS A 358 -12.39 -5.11 -11.45
N MET A 359 -11.36 -4.71 -12.18
CA MET A 359 -11.05 -5.29 -13.49
C MET A 359 -9.56 -5.42 -13.77
N ALA A 360 -9.22 -6.33 -14.67
CA ALA A 360 -7.87 -6.46 -15.20
C ALA A 360 -7.53 -5.26 -16.09
N VAL A 361 -6.24 -4.85 -16.05
CA VAL A 361 -5.69 -3.83 -16.95
C VAL A 361 -4.41 -4.32 -17.63
N VAL A 362 -4.11 -3.73 -18.79
CA VAL A 362 -2.80 -3.85 -19.46
C VAL A 362 -2.06 -2.54 -19.29
N VAL A 363 -0.83 -2.61 -18.79
CA VAL A 363 0.04 -1.45 -18.51
C VAL A 363 1.25 -1.41 -19.46
N GLY A 364 2.09 -0.39 -19.33
CA GLY A 364 3.30 -0.22 -20.13
C GLY A 364 4.31 -1.37 -20.00
N LYS A 365 5.07 -1.61 -21.07
CA LYS A 365 6.21 -2.52 -21.04
C LYS A 365 7.33 -1.98 -20.13
N PRO A 366 8.28 -2.81 -19.67
CA PRO A 366 9.39 -2.36 -18.81
C PRO A 366 10.23 -1.21 -19.36
N TYR A 367 10.26 -1.02 -20.68
CA TYR A 367 10.98 0.07 -21.36
C TYR A 367 10.07 1.21 -21.84
N THR A 368 8.73 1.06 -21.75
CA THR A 368 7.73 2.10 -21.96
C THR A 368 6.78 2.13 -20.78
N ARG A 369 7.31 2.44 -19.62
CA ARG A 369 6.63 2.29 -18.32
C ARG A 369 5.40 3.19 -18.21
N THR A 370 4.38 2.70 -17.53
CA THR A 370 3.31 3.56 -16.99
C THR A 370 3.88 4.32 -15.80
N PRO A 371 3.84 5.66 -15.75
CA PRO A 371 4.31 6.43 -14.62
C PRO A 371 3.37 6.32 -13.42
N VAL A 372 3.89 6.57 -12.23
CA VAL A 372 3.15 6.59 -10.96
C VAL A 372 2.80 8.03 -10.60
N PHE A 373 1.52 8.38 -10.56
CA PHE A 373 1.04 9.73 -10.24
C PHE A 373 -0.45 9.73 -9.88
N SER A 374 -0.95 10.86 -9.41
CA SER A 374 -2.37 11.11 -9.14
C SER A 374 -2.85 12.28 -9.98
N ASP A 375 -4.08 12.17 -10.50
CA ASP A 375 -4.75 13.21 -11.29
C ASP A 375 -6.27 13.10 -11.13
N ARG A 376 -7.03 13.74 -12.02
CA ARG A 376 -8.50 13.70 -12.04
C ARG A 376 -9.03 13.44 -13.44
N ILE A 377 -9.89 12.43 -13.61
CA ILE A 377 -10.64 12.19 -14.85
C ILE A 377 -11.57 13.39 -15.05
N ARG A 378 -11.47 14.05 -16.20
CA ARG A 378 -12.24 15.26 -16.54
C ARG A 378 -13.32 15.00 -17.56
N TYR A 379 -13.11 14.06 -18.47
CA TYR A 379 -14.10 13.72 -19.50
C TYR A 379 -13.95 12.29 -19.98
N VAL A 380 -15.01 11.79 -20.59
CA VAL A 380 -15.06 10.51 -21.30
C VAL A 380 -15.25 10.79 -22.78
N GLU A 381 -14.46 10.16 -23.62
CA GLU A 381 -14.52 10.27 -25.07
C GLU A 381 -14.91 8.94 -25.67
N PHE A 382 -16.09 8.86 -26.28
CA PHE A 382 -16.58 7.70 -27.02
C PHE A 382 -16.20 7.80 -28.49
N ASN A 383 -15.92 6.66 -29.11
CA ASN A 383 -15.46 6.55 -30.49
C ASN A 383 -14.28 7.50 -30.77
N PRO A 384 -13.17 7.38 -30.00
CA PRO A 384 -12.06 8.30 -30.09
C PRO A 384 -11.29 8.15 -31.40
N TYR A 385 -10.77 9.25 -31.90
CA TYR A 385 -9.64 9.19 -32.82
C TYR A 385 -8.36 8.85 -32.03
N TRP A 386 -7.57 7.92 -32.55
CA TRP A 386 -6.25 7.71 -31.98
C TRP A 386 -5.19 8.48 -32.74
N THR A 387 -4.73 9.57 -32.21
CA THR A 387 -3.53 10.27 -32.69
C THR A 387 -2.31 9.51 -32.23
N VAL A 388 -1.54 8.99 -33.19
CA VAL A 388 -0.33 8.23 -32.93
C VAL A 388 0.74 9.15 -32.32
N PRO A 389 1.28 8.84 -31.14
CA PRO A 389 2.36 9.62 -30.54
C PRO A 389 3.57 9.74 -31.47
N PRO A 390 4.29 10.90 -31.48
CA PRO A 390 5.41 11.13 -32.41
C PRO A 390 6.47 10.04 -32.40
N GLY A 391 6.80 9.49 -31.21
CA GLY A 391 7.78 8.41 -31.09
C GLY A 391 7.31 7.10 -31.77
N ILE A 392 6.03 6.75 -31.66
CA ILE A 392 5.46 5.58 -32.34
C ILE A 392 5.38 5.85 -33.85
N ALA A 393 4.92 7.03 -34.24
CA ALA A 393 4.86 7.42 -35.64
C ALA A 393 6.22 7.32 -36.33
N ALA A 394 7.28 7.81 -35.69
CA ALA A 394 8.64 7.79 -36.24
C ALA A 394 9.27 6.40 -36.24
N ASN A 395 9.13 5.65 -35.16
CA ASN A 395 9.86 4.40 -34.96
C ASN A 395 9.11 3.16 -35.47
N GLU A 396 7.80 3.20 -35.53
CA GLU A 396 6.98 2.04 -35.89
C GLU A 396 6.22 2.25 -37.22
N GLU A 397 5.61 3.41 -37.43
CA GLU A 397 4.76 3.64 -38.59
C GLU A 397 5.53 4.15 -39.82
N LEU A 398 6.50 5.04 -39.67
CA LEU A 398 7.31 5.55 -40.77
C LEU A 398 8.07 4.42 -41.50
N PRO A 399 8.69 3.40 -40.87
CA PRO A 399 9.28 2.27 -41.56
C PRO A 399 8.27 1.45 -42.39
N LYS A 400 7.00 1.35 -41.92
CA LYS A 400 5.93 0.67 -42.69
C LYS A 400 5.52 1.49 -43.92
N LEU A 401 5.35 2.81 -43.76
CA LEU A 401 5.02 3.74 -44.83
C LEU A 401 6.05 3.74 -45.95
N ARG A 402 7.35 3.64 -45.61
CA ARG A 402 8.43 3.52 -46.58
C ARG A 402 8.36 2.24 -47.43
N LYS A 403 7.88 1.15 -46.82
CA LYS A 403 7.73 -0.15 -47.53
C LYS A 403 6.43 -0.21 -48.32
N ASN A 404 5.35 0.27 -47.76
CA ASN A 404 4.02 0.26 -48.37
C ASN A 404 3.17 1.43 -47.85
N PRO A 405 3.10 2.56 -48.59
CA PRO A 405 2.28 3.71 -48.20
C PRO A 405 0.80 3.39 -47.96
N ALA A 406 0.23 2.40 -48.67
CA ALA A 406 -1.16 2.01 -48.53
C ALA A 406 -1.44 1.22 -47.22
N SER A 407 -0.43 0.76 -46.53
CA SER A 407 -0.57 -0.06 -45.32
C SER A 407 -1.33 0.62 -44.19
N LEU A 408 -1.27 1.94 -44.08
CA LEU A 408 -1.99 2.72 -43.07
C LEU A 408 -3.48 2.80 -43.38
N SER A 409 -3.86 3.11 -44.64
CA SER A 409 -5.26 3.26 -45.05
C SER A 409 -6.06 1.97 -44.82
N ALA A 410 -5.45 0.81 -45.10
CA ALA A 410 -6.06 -0.50 -44.87
C ALA A 410 -6.38 -0.77 -43.39
N GLN A 411 -5.67 -0.14 -42.46
CA GLN A 411 -5.87 -0.26 -41.01
C GLN A 411 -6.72 0.87 -40.43
N GLY A 412 -7.36 1.71 -41.27
CA GLY A 412 -8.21 2.81 -40.84
C GLY A 412 -7.44 4.07 -40.38
N PHE A 413 -6.14 4.15 -40.68
CA PHE A 413 -5.36 5.36 -40.38
C PHE A 413 -5.52 6.42 -41.47
N GLU A 414 -5.42 7.65 -41.07
CA GLU A 414 -5.33 8.85 -41.89
C GLU A 414 -4.00 9.54 -41.65
N LEU A 415 -3.40 10.03 -42.73
CA LEU A 415 -2.27 10.95 -42.65
C LEU A 415 -2.79 12.38 -42.69
N VAL A 416 -2.43 13.21 -41.71
CA VAL A 416 -2.93 14.58 -41.60
C VAL A 416 -1.77 15.56 -41.61
N ARG A 417 -1.90 16.61 -42.43
CA ARG A 417 -0.96 17.74 -42.45
C ARG A 417 -1.75 19.03 -42.19
N GLY A 418 -1.48 19.67 -41.07
CA GLY A 418 -2.38 20.72 -40.56
C GLY A 418 -3.78 20.13 -40.28
N ASN A 419 -4.81 20.64 -40.99
CA ASN A 419 -6.18 20.13 -40.87
C ASN A 419 -6.65 19.29 -42.07
N GLN A 420 -5.74 18.96 -42.99
CA GLN A 420 -6.10 18.25 -44.23
C GLN A 420 -5.63 16.80 -44.19
N VAL A 421 -6.50 15.89 -44.60
CA VAL A 421 -6.14 14.49 -44.86
C VAL A 421 -5.36 14.41 -46.16
N VAL A 422 -4.21 13.78 -46.11
CA VAL A 422 -3.30 13.65 -47.26
C VAL A 422 -3.21 12.19 -47.66
N ASP A 423 -3.21 11.89 -48.93
CA ASP A 423 -3.02 10.52 -49.43
C ASP A 423 -1.56 10.07 -49.18
N PRO A 424 -1.34 9.03 -48.40
CA PRO A 424 0.00 8.50 -48.16
C PRO A 424 0.74 8.09 -49.43
N ALA A 425 0.04 7.70 -50.49
CA ALA A 425 0.65 7.27 -51.76
C ALA A 425 1.24 8.49 -52.53
N SER A 426 0.77 9.70 -52.27
CA SER A 426 1.31 10.91 -52.90
C SER A 426 2.61 11.44 -52.30
N ILE A 427 3.13 10.77 -51.25
CA ILE A 427 4.28 11.24 -50.46
C ILE A 427 5.53 10.41 -50.82
N ASP A 428 6.65 11.11 -51.09
CA ASP A 428 7.95 10.51 -51.18
C ASP A 428 8.53 10.26 -49.77
N TRP A 429 8.30 9.07 -49.26
CA TRP A 429 8.66 8.67 -47.88
C TRP A 429 10.19 8.55 -47.68
N SER A 430 10.99 8.52 -48.73
CA SER A 430 12.45 8.49 -48.62
C SER A 430 13.02 9.78 -48.03
N ARG A 431 12.30 10.90 -48.15
CA ARG A 431 12.72 12.22 -47.68
C ARG A 431 12.56 12.43 -46.19
N TYR A 432 11.84 11.55 -45.48
CA TYR A 432 11.52 11.73 -44.06
C TYR A 432 12.33 10.75 -43.20
N ALA A 433 13.04 11.29 -42.21
CA ALA A 433 13.66 10.57 -41.12
C ALA A 433 12.89 10.81 -39.82
N GLY A 434 13.15 10.00 -38.79
CA GLY A 434 12.39 10.05 -37.53
C GLY A 434 12.28 11.42 -36.88
N GLY A 435 13.29 12.30 -37.04
CA GLY A 435 13.27 13.68 -36.50
C GLY A 435 12.57 14.73 -37.38
N ASN A 436 12.25 14.39 -38.64
CA ASN A 436 11.63 15.31 -39.61
C ASN A 436 10.38 14.69 -40.23
N PHE A 437 9.36 14.46 -39.38
CA PHE A 437 8.09 13.85 -39.76
C PHE A 437 6.95 14.86 -39.54
N PRO A 438 6.59 15.67 -40.59
CA PRO A 438 5.67 16.79 -40.46
C PRO A 438 4.18 16.37 -40.49
N PHE A 439 3.89 15.09 -40.48
CA PHE A 439 2.55 14.56 -40.56
C PHE A 439 2.09 14.03 -39.21
N GLN A 440 0.82 14.20 -38.93
CA GLN A 440 0.14 13.50 -37.85
C GLN A 440 -0.52 12.25 -38.42
N ILE A 441 -0.25 11.10 -37.82
CA ILE A 441 -0.97 9.87 -38.12
C ILE A 441 -2.09 9.77 -37.09
N ARG A 442 -3.33 9.59 -37.55
CA ARG A 442 -4.45 9.29 -36.66
C ARG A 442 -5.28 8.13 -37.20
N GLN A 443 -5.77 7.28 -36.30
CA GLN A 443 -6.69 6.19 -36.63
C GLN A 443 -8.12 6.64 -36.38
N ARG A 444 -9.01 6.36 -37.35
CA ARG A 444 -10.44 6.66 -37.26
C ARG A 444 -11.13 5.81 -36.20
N PRO A 445 -12.28 6.27 -35.62
CA PRO A 445 -13.18 5.43 -34.83
C PRO A 445 -13.54 4.15 -35.56
N GLY A 446 -13.67 3.05 -34.82
CA GLY A 446 -14.07 1.75 -35.36
C GLY A 446 -13.54 0.58 -34.54
N ALA A 447 -13.99 -0.63 -34.86
CA ALA A 447 -13.67 -1.86 -34.12
C ALA A 447 -12.16 -2.16 -34.02
N ASN A 448 -11.37 -1.71 -35.01
CA ASN A 448 -9.93 -1.93 -35.07
C ASN A 448 -9.12 -0.76 -34.47
N ASN A 449 -9.79 0.27 -33.93
CA ASN A 449 -9.08 1.39 -33.33
C ASN A 449 -8.28 0.92 -32.10
N ALA A 450 -7.01 1.31 -32.01
CA ALA A 450 -6.14 0.90 -30.92
C ALA A 450 -6.63 1.34 -29.54
N LEU A 451 -7.46 2.41 -29.47
CA LEU A 451 -8.10 2.88 -28.24
C LEU A 451 -9.49 2.26 -28.01
N GLY A 452 -9.95 1.35 -28.90
CA GLY A 452 -11.28 0.78 -28.84
C GLY A 452 -12.40 1.80 -28.94
N HIS A 453 -13.45 1.63 -28.15
CA HIS A 453 -14.67 2.44 -28.23
C HIS A 453 -14.72 3.60 -27.23
N VAL A 454 -13.84 3.63 -26.22
CA VAL A 454 -13.89 4.65 -25.18
C VAL A 454 -12.52 4.95 -24.57
N LYS A 455 -12.35 6.21 -24.21
CA LYS A 455 -11.17 6.76 -23.57
C LYS A 455 -11.59 7.67 -22.41
N LEU A 456 -11.01 7.47 -21.24
CA LEU A 456 -11.25 8.29 -20.05
C LEU A 456 -10.03 9.18 -19.84
N MET A 457 -10.24 10.49 -19.87
CA MET A 457 -9.18 11.49 -19.94
C MET A 457 -8.97 12.21 -18.62
N PHE A 458 -7.72 12.19 -18.20
CA PHE A 458 -7.11 13.04 -17.16
C PHE A 458 -5.89 13.71 -17.78
N PRO A 459 -6.05 14.91 -18.40
CA PRO A 459 -4.97 15.57 -19.13
C PRO A 459 -3.75 15.80 -18.25
N ASN A 460 -2.61 15.20 -18.61
CA ASN A 460 -1.36 15.20 -17.87
C ASN A 460 -0.16 15.31 -18.79
N GLU A 461 1.00 15.69 -18.25
CA GLU A 461 2.26 15.83 -18.99
C GLU A 461 2.81 14.51 -19.56
N HIS A 462 2.36 13.36 -19.03
CA HIS A 462 2.83 12.04 -19.43
C HIS A 462 2.07 11.44 -20.61
N ASN A 463 1.00 12.10 -21.08
CA ASN A 463 0.09 11.60 -22.11
C ASN A 463 -0.47 10.20 -21.81
N VAL A 464 -0.75 9.90 -20.55
CA VAL A 464 -1.34 8.65 -20.08
C VAL A 464 -2.84 8.83 -19.89
N TYR A 465 -3.61 7.82 -20.29
CA TYR A 465 -5.07 7.76 -20.13
C TYR A 465 -5.53 6.30 -19.97
N LEU A 466 -6.77 6.14 -19.50
CA LEU A 466 -7.45 4.84 -19.49
C LEU A 466 -8.24 4.67 -20.79
N HIS A 467 -8.19 3.49 -21.41
CA HIS A 467 -8.89 3.29 -22.68
C HIS A 467 -9.26 1.83 -22.93
N ASP A 468 -10.17 1.63 -23.84
CA ASP A 468 -10.52 0.34 -24.41
C ASP A 468 -9.40 -0.23 -25.30
N SER A 469 -9.54 -1.46 -25.73
CA SER A 469 -8.58 -2.12 -26.64
C SER A 469 -9.22 -3.30 -27.38
N PRO A 470 -8.99 -3.44 -28.69
CA PRO A 470 -9.45 -4.63 -29.43
C PRO A 470 -8.67 -5.91 -29.04
N ALA A 471 -7.55 -5.79 -28.34
CA ALA A 471 -6.69 -6.92 -27.97
C ALA A 471 -7.16 -7.60 -26.66
N HIS A 472 -8.39 -8.09 -26.63
CA HIS A 472 -9.02 -8.68 -25.44
C HIS A 472 -8.29 -9.89 -24.87
N SER A 473 -7.61 -10.70 -25.72
CA SER A 473 -6.85 -11.87 -25.28
C SER A 473 -5.68 -11.55 -24.33
N LEU A 474 -5.24 -10.28 -24.27
CA LEU A 474 -4.19 -9.88 -23.36
C LEU A 474 -4.64 -9.85 -21.90
N PHE A 475 -5.94 -9.68 -21.64
CA PHE A 475 -6.48 -9.60 -20.27
C PHE A 475 -6.50 -10.96 -19.55
N SER A 476 -6.49 -12.07 -20.28
CA SER A 476 -6.38 -13.42 -19.70
C SER A 476 -4.96 -13.81 -19.28
N ARG A 477 -3.94 -13.02 -19.64
CA ARG A 477 -2.55 -13.30 -19.27
C ARG A 477 -2.26 -12.89 -17.83
N ASN A 478 -1.37 -13.60 -17.16
CA ASN A 478 -0.92 -13.27 -15.81
C ASN A 478 -0.05 -12.01 -15.79
N VAL A 479 0.89 -11.87 -16.73
CA VAL A 479 1.69 -10.66 -16.92
C VAL A 479 1.07 -9.84 -18.05
N ARG A 480 0.66 -8.61 -17.73
CA ARG A 480 -0.06 -7.72 -18.65
C ARG A 480 0.66 -6.39 -18.91
N ALA A 481 1.97 -6.47 -19.14
CA ALA A 481 2.84 -5.31 -19.43
C ALA A 481 3.12 -5.25 -20.95
N PHE A 482 2.19 -4.70 -21.75
CA PHE A 482 2.25 -4.74 -23.22
C PHE A 482 2.05 -3.38 -23.89
N SER A 483 1.56 -2.33 -23.17
CA SER A 483 1.28 -1.02 -23.75
C SER A 483 2.55 -0.15 -23.87
N HIS A 484 2.38 1.03 -24.47
CA HIS A 484 3.41 2.07 -24.52
C HIS A 484 3.29 3.11 -23.39
N GLY A 485 2.62 2.74 -22.29
CA GLY A 485 2.47 3.57 -21.10
C GLY A 485 1.00 3.80 -20.72
N CYS A 486 0.07 3.91 -21.67
CA CYS A 486 -1.35 4.01 -21.41
C CYS A 486 -1.92 2.71 -20.81
N ILE A 487 -3.08 2.80 -20.17
CA ILE A 487 -3.69 1.72 -19.41
C ILE A 487 -4.93 1.23 -20.15
N ARG A 488 -4.91 -0.04 -20.63
CA ARG A 488 -6.03 -0.68 -21.30
C ARG A 488 -6.94 -1.34 -20.29
N LEU A 489 -8.23 -1.27 -20.49
CA LEU A 489 -9.28 -1.72 -19.58
C LEU A 489 -9.97 -2.98 -20.09
N ALA A 490 -10.23 -3.95 -19.23
CA ALA A 490 -10.98 -5.17 -19.59
C ALA A 490 -12.47 -4.90 -19.78
N ARG A 491 -13.06 -3.99 -19.00
CA ARG A 491 -14.48 -3.59 -19.07
C ARG A 491 -14.62 -2.07 -19.13
N PRO A 492 -14.22 -1.46 -20.26
CA PRO A 492 -14.09 0.01 -20.36
C PRO A 492 -15.44 0.74 -20.33
N LEU A 493 -16.50 0.16 -20.92
CA LEU A 493 -17.82 0.80 -20.97
C LEU A 493 -18.52 0.77 -19.62
N ASP A 494 -18.32 -0.28 -18.82
CA ASP A 494 -18.84 -0.36 -17.44
C ASP A 494 -18.18 0.72 -16.56
N LEU A 495 -16.86 0.90 -16.68
CA LEU A 495 -16.17 1.96 -15.99
C LEU A 495 -16.60 3.35 -16.46
N ALA A 496 -16.83 3.54 -17.77
CA ALA A 496 -17.28 4.82 -18.32
C ALA A 496 -18.65 5.21 -17.76
N GLU A 497 -19.61 4.28 -17.68
CA GLU A 497 -20.92 4.53 -17.08
C GLU A 497 -20.79 4.97 -15.62
N GLN A 498 -19.99 4.25 -14.85
CA GLN A 498 -19.77 4.55 -13.42
C GLN A 498 -19.06 5.88 -13.22
N VAL A 499 -18.08 6.21 -14.05
CA VAL A 499 -17.34 7.48 -14.01
C VAL A 499 -18.23 8.66 -14.36
N LEU A 500 -19.08 8.53 -15.40
CA LEU A 500 -20.05 9.57 -15.77
C LEU A 500 -21.05 9.81 -14.63
N ARG A 501 -21.61 8.77 -14.05
CA ARG A 501 -22.51 8.85 -12.89
C ARG A 501 -21.82 9.52 -11.70
N ALA A 502 -20.60 9.10 -11.35
CA ALA A 502 -19.82 9.66 -10.24
C ALA A 502 -19.43 11.13 -10.49
N GLY A 503 -19.19 11.49 -11.75
CA GLY A 503 -18.88 12.85 -12.19
C GLY A 503 -20.11 13.76 -12.33
N GLY A 504 -21.30 13.33 -11.91
CA GLY A 504 -22.52 14.13 -11.89
C GLY A 504 -23.24 14.22 -13.23
N VAL A 505 -22.90 13.40 -14.22
CA VAL A 505 -23.50 13.44 -15.56
C VAL A 505 -24.69 12.48 -15.61
N SER A 506 -25.90 13.00 -15.61
CA SER A 506 -27.14 12.22 -15.67
C SER A 506 -27.46 11.72 -17.09
N GLY A 507 -28.28 10.65 -17.16
CA GLY A 507 -28.82 10.14 -18.43
C GLY A 507 -27.83 9.32 -19.28
N TRP A 508 -26.65 9.00 -18.76
CA TRP A 508 -25.64 8.15 -19.40
C TRP A 508 -25.63 6.76 -18.77
N ASN A 509 -26.71 6.00 -19.02
CA ASN A 509 -26.79 4.59 -18.70
C ASN A 509 -26.17 3.74 -19.84
N ARG A 510 -26.11 2.44 -19.65
CA ARG A 510 -25.52 1.50 -20.61
C ARG A 510 -26.18 1.57 -21.97
N ASP A 511 -27.50 1.65 -22.07
CA ASP A 511 -28.22 1.71 -23.35
C ASP A 511 -27.81 2.94 -24.17
N ARG A 512 -27.70 4.11 -23.52
CA ARG A 512 -27.24 5.33 -24.19
C ARG A 512 -25.79 5.23 -24.64
N ILE A 513 -24.93 4.64 -23.81
CA ILE A 513 -23.52 4.40 -24.15
C ILE A 513 -23.43 3.52 -25.38
N ASP A 514 -24.17 2.41 -25.41
CA ASP A 514 -24.18 1.45 -26.51
C ASP A 514 -24.71 2.11 -27.82
N GLN A 515 -25.74 2.96 -27.74
CA GLN A 515 -26.23 3.75 -28.88
C GLN A 515 -25.15 4.70 -29.43
N VAL A 516 -24.44 5.40 -28.55
CA VAL A 516 -23.37 6.31 -28.96
C VAL A 516 -22.19 5.54 -29.57
N VAL A 517 -21.82 4.41 -28.99
CA VAL A 517 -20.77 3.52 -29.53
C VAL A 517 -21.17 3.01 -30.92
N ALA A 518 -22.39 2.54 -31.10
CA ALA A 518 -22.91 2.05 -32.38
C ALA A 518 -22.96 3.13 -33.47
N SER A 519 -23.13 4.40 -33.10
CA SER A 519 -23.15 5.52 -34.05
C SER A 519 -21.79 5.78 -34.73
N ALA A 520 -20.70 5.22 -34.21
CA ALA A 520 -19.33 5.48 -34.61
C ALA A 520 -18.93 6.98 -34.59
N LYS A 521 -19.75 7.84 -33.99
CA LYS A 521 -19.54 9.29 -33.92
C LYS A 521 -18.67 9.65 -32.73
N ASN A 522 -17.55 10.32 -32.94
CA ASN A 522 -16.73 10.83 -31.85
C ASN A 522 -17.58 11.73 -30.95
N THR A 523 -17.66 11.40 -29.68
CA THR A 523 -18.49 12.09 -28.68
C THR A 523 -17.74 12.28 -27.40
N VAL A 524 -17.56 13.53 -26.99
CA VAL A 524 -16.90 13.93 -25.73
C VAL A 524 -17.95 14.32 -24.70
N VAL A 525 -17.83 13.77 -23.49
CA VAL A 525 -18.74 14.03 -22.37
C VAL A 525 -17.92 14.51 -21.18
N ASN A 526 -18.02 15.79 -20.86
CA ASN A 526 -17.32 16.38 -19.72
C ASN A 526 -17.99 16.01 -18.39
N LEU A 527 -17.20 15.70 -17.39
CA LEU A 527 -17.68 15.52 -16.02
C LEU A 527 -17.98 16.89 -15.39
N GLN A 528 -19.07 16.98 -14.63
CA GLN A 528 -19.36 18.17 -13.82
C GLN A 528 -18.40 18.27 -12.62
N SER A 529 -18.05 17.12 -12.03
CA SER A 529 -17.08 17.00 -10.95
C SER A 529 -15.97 16.05 -11.38
N PRO A 530 -14.73 16.53 -11.57
CA PRO A 530 -13.61 15.66 -11.93
C PRO A 530 -13.36 14.57 -10.89
N LEU A 531 -13.25 13.31 -11.34
CA LEU A 531 -13.09 12.14 -10.47
C LEU A 531 -11.60 11.84 -10.24
N PRO A 532 -11.12 11.75 -8.99
CA PRO A 532 -9.74 11.38 -8.72
C PRO A 532 -9.34 10.05 -9.34
N VAL A 533 -8.14 9.98 -9.88
CA VAL A 533 -7.49 8.78 -10.39
C VAL A 533 -6.07 8.67 -9.82
N HIS A 534 -5.74 7.52 -9.25
CA HIS A 534 -4.44 7.26 -8.65
C HIS A 534 -3.79 6.08 -9.36
N ILE A 535 -2.66 6.32 -10.01
CA ILE A 535 -1.85 5.28 -10.64
C ILE A 535 -0.73 4.94 -9.68
N THR A 536 -0.73 3.71 -9.18
CA THR A 536 0.13 3.24 -8.10
C THR A 536 0.97 2.04 -8.52
N TYR A 537 2.02 1.76 -7.76
CA TYR A 537 2.88 0.60 -7.95
C TYR A 537 3.07 -0.12 -6.61
N MET A 538 2.22 -1.12 -6.35
CA MET A 538 2.24 -1.90 -5.13
C MET A 538 2.56 -3.36 -5.45
N THR A 539 3.72 -3.83 -5.02
CA THR A 539 4.15 -5.23 -5.14
C THR A 539 3.67 -6.09 -3.98
N ALA A 540 3.19 -5.47 -2.90
CA ALA A 540 2.46 -6.12 -1.82
C ALA A 540 1.23 -5.30 -1.43
N TRP A 541 0.10 -5.98 -1.14
CA TRP A 541 -1.12 -5.37 -0.61
C TRP A 541 -2.00 -6.43 0.05
N VAL A 542 -2.90 -6.01 0.92
CA VAL A 542 -3.86 -6.90 1.59
C VAL A 542 -5.21 -6.86 0.87
N ASP A 543 -5.78 -8.03 0.62
CA ASP A 543 -7.15 -8.25 0.16
C ASP A 543 -7.80 -9.30 1.07
N GLY A 544 -8.89 -8.93 1.75
CA GLY A 544 -9.44 -9.75 2.82
C GLY A 544 -8.38 -10.06 3.89
N ASP A 545 -8.18 -11.32 4.18
CA ASP A 545 -7.24 -11.79 5.21
C ASP A 545 -5.83 -12.09 4.66
N PHE A 546 -5.61 -11.92 3.35
CA PHE A 546 -4.40 -12.39 2.69
C PHE A 546 -3.56 -11.28 2.10
N VAL A 547 -2.24 -11.44 2.21
CA VAL A 547 -1.28 -10.56 1.54
C VAL A 547 -1.04 -11.07 0.12
N ASN A 548 -1.28 -10.20 -0.85
CA ASN A 548 -0.94 -10.43 -2.25
C ASN A 548 0.48 -9.94 -2.51
N PHE A 549 1.20 -10.66 -3.36
CA PHE A 549 2.55 -10.28 -3.80
C PHE A 549 2.66 -10.35 -5.31
N ARG A 550 3.44 -9.47 -5.90
CA ARG A 550 3.72 -9.44 -7.34
C ARG A 550 5.21 -9.24 -7.60
N PRO A 551 5.72 -9.73 -8.72
CA PRO A 551 7.08 -9.40 -9.17
C PRO A 551 7.25 -7.91 -9.40
N ASP A 552 8.45 -7.41 -9.16
CA ASP A 552 8.86 -6.03 -9.46
C ASP A 552 9.15 -5.88 -10.96
N ILE A 553 8.11 -5.74 -11.78
CA ILE A 553 8.21 -5.72 -13.24
C ILE A 553 8.96 -4.51 -13.80
N TYR A 554 9.12 -3.45 -13.00
CA TYR A 554 9.78 -2.21 -13.42
C TYR A 554 11.10 -1.94 -12.68
N GLY A 555 11.47 -2.75 -11.70
CA GLY A 555 12.66 -2.55 -10.88
C GLY A 555 12.55 -1.39 -9.87
N HIS A 556 11.32 -1.02 -9.50
CA HIS A 556 11.07 0.06 -8.53
C HIS A 556 11.34 -0.37 -7.09
N ASP A 557 11.13 -1.66 -6.77
CA ASP A 557 11.42 -2.20 -5.43
C ASP A 557 12.91 -2.22 -5.15
N ALA A 558 13.71 -2.63 -6.13
CA ALA A 558 15.16 -2.68 -5.99
C ALA A 558 15.75 -1.30 -5.62
N LYS A 559 15.24 -0.22 -6.24
CA LYS A 559 15.67 1.16 -5.94
C LYS A 559 15.27 1.60 -4.54
N LEU A 560 14.02 1.32 -4.15
CA LEU A 560 13.51 1.68 -2.84
C LEU A 560 14.24 0.88 -1.74
N LEU A 561 14.45 -0.41 -1.93
CA LEU A 561 15.17 -1.25 -0.98
C LEU A 561 16.61 -0.75 -0.78
N ALA A 562 17.32 -0.44 -1.87
CA ALA A 562 18.67 0.14 -1.78
C ALA A 562 18.71 1.46 -0.99
N ALA A 563 17.67 2.30 -1.14
CA ALA A 563 17.56 3.54 -0.36
C ALA A 563 17.24 3.26 1.11
N LEU A 564 16.39 2.27 1.39
CA LEU A 564 16.05 1.86 2.76
C LEU A 564 17.27 1.30 3.50
N ASP A 565 18.08 0.48 2.83
CA ASP A 565 19.31 -0.12 3.39
C ASP A 565 20.44 0.89 3.55
N GLY A 566 20.47 1.94 2.73
CA GLY A 566 21.52 2.98 2.74
C GLY A 566 21.25 4.18 3.65
N LYS A 567 20.06 4.27 4.28
CA LYS A 567 19.73 5.38 5.16
C LYS A 567 20.52 5.25 6.48
N SER A 568 21.58 6.04 6.64
CA SER A 568 22.18 6.32 7.94
C SER A 568 21.89 7.77 8.30
N ILE A 569 21.20 8.01 9.41
CA ILE A 569 21.03 9.34 9.97
C ILE A 569 22.20 9.59 10.91
N ALA A 570 22.99 10.63 10.64
CA ALA A 570 24.00 11.09 11.58
C ALA A 570 23.31 11.80 12.75
N TRP A 571 23.27 11.14 13.89
CA TRP A 571 22.73 11.67 15.14
C TRP A 571 23.81 12.30 16.00
#